data_89356fcd5cbfb539cd282c39479d429c
#
_entry.id   89356fcd5cbfb539cd282c39479d429c
#
_cell.length_a   1.000
_cell.length_b   1.000
_cell.length_c   1.000
_cell.angle_alpha   90.00
_cell.angle_beta   90.00
_cell.angle_gamma   90.00
#
_symmetry.space_group_name_H-M   'P 1'
#
loop_
_entity.id
_entity.type
_entity.pdbx_description
1 polymer ?
#
loop_
_entity_poly.entity_id
_entity_poly.type
_entity_poly.pdbx_seq_one_letter_code
_entity_poly.pdbx_strand_id
1 'polypeptide(L)'
;MTAPLEALVLDVDGVLTDGGIILDSGGRESKRFHARDGVGIRLALLVGWRVLFLTARGSIPVKNRAQELGAEWAIGIGRKELFLEEWLEGMGIPWERAAFVGDDLQDLAVMRRVGWPIAVADGVDEVKAVAKLITTRPGGRGAVREAVEWLLDRAGLREEAVRRFLAQEDGFSVGKPEQ
;
A
#
# COMPACT_ATOMS: atom_id res chain seq x y z
N MET A 1 7.97 21.66 10.38
CA MET A 1 8.57 20.36 9.96
C MET A 1 7.44 19.33 10.01
N THR A 2 7.16 18.65 8.90
CA THR A 2 6.16 17.56 8.86
C THR A 2 6.68 16.38 9.69
N ALA A 3 5.82 15.79 10.50
CA ALA A 3 6.16 14.61 11.30
C ALA A 3 6.68 13.47 10.39
N PRO A 4 7.70 12.70 10.79
CA PRO A 4 8.22 11.61 9.97
C PRO A 4 7.14 10.54 9.78
N LEU A 5 7.04 9.98 8.56
CA LEU A 5 6.11 8.90 8.25
C LEU A 5 6.57 7.60 8.92
N GLU A 6 5.63 6.85 9.48
CA GLU A 6 5.90 5.57 10.14
C GLU A 6 5.00 4.43 9.61
N ALA A 7 3.83 4.76 9.05
CA ALA A 7 2.89 3.77 8.54
C ALA A 7 2.38 4.13 7.14
N LEU A 8 2.32 3.14 6.26
CA LEU A 8 1.70 3.20 4.93
C LEU A 8 0.56 2.19 4.88
N VAL A 9 -0.64 2.68 4.70
CA VAL A 9 -1.85 1.85 4.59
C VAL A 9 -2.37 1.93 3.16
N LEU A 10 -2.67 0.79 2.58
CA LEU A 10 -3.08 0.65 1.19
C LEU A 10 -4.46 0.00 1.13
N ASP A 11 -5.43 0.65 0.50
CA ASP A 11 -6.58 -0.07 -0.01
C ASP A 11 -6.13 -1.07 -1.07
N VAL A 12 -6.96 -2.01 -1.41
CA VAL A 12 -6.61 -3.10 -2.33
C VAL A 12 -7.33 -2.97 -3.66
N ASP A 13 -8.66 -3.03 -3.65
CA ASP A 13 -9.46 -3.03 -4.87
C ASP A 13 -9.56 -1.60 -5.42
N GLY A 14 -8.94 -1.36 -6.56
CA GLY A 14 -8.81 -0.04 -7.17
C GLY A 14 -7.49 0.69 -6.81
N VAL A 15 -6.70 0.19 -5.88
CA VAL A 15 -5.38 0.75 -5.49
C VAL A 15 -4.24 -0.20 -5.84
N LEU A 16 -4.17 -1.37 -5.20
CA LEU A 16 -3.20 -2.43 -5.51
C LEU A 16 -3.61 -3.25 -6.74
N THR A 17 -4.89 -3.23 -7.08
CA THR A 17 -5.48 -3.81 -8.29
C THR A 17 -6.16 -2.71 -9.11
N ASP A 18 -6.62 -3.05 -10.31
CA ASP A 18 -7.44 -2.16 -11.16
C ASP A 18 -8.93 -2.14 -10.78
N GLY A 19 -9.29 -2.70 -9.61
CA GLY A 19 -10.67 -2.78 -9.13
C GLY A 19 -11.49 -3.90 -9.78
N GLY A 20 -10.96 -4.63 -10.76
CA GLY A 20 -11.65 -5.74 -11.41
C GLY A 20 -11.88 -6.91 -10.46
N ILE A 21 -13.12 -7.44 -10.44
CA ILE A 21 -13.52 -8.62 -9.67
C ILE A 21 -13.48 -9.84 -10.60
N ILE A 22 -12.54 -10.75 -10.35
CA ILE A 22 -12.33 -11.95 -11.16
C ILE A 22 -12.78 -13.17 -10.36
N LEU A 23 -13.86 -13.83 -10.82
CA LEU A 23 -14.41 -15.02 -10.17
C LEU A 23 -14.43 -16.17 -11.20
N ASP A 24 -14.04 -17.38 -10.75
CA ASP A 24 -14.25 -18.59 -11.53
C ASP A 24 -15.68 -19.13 -11.35
N SER A 25 -16.04 -20.18 -12.09
CA SER A 25 -17.36 -20.82 -12.01
C SER A 25 -17.66 -21.44 -10.64
N GLY A 26 -16.67 -21.67 -9.82
CA GLY A 26 -16.78 -22.15 -8.43
C GLY A 26 -16.83 -21.03 -7.39
N GLY A 27 -16.84 -19.76 -7.83
CA GLY A 27 -16.85 -18.58 -6.96
C GLY A 27 -15.51 -18.25 -6.33
N ARG A 28 -14.42 -18.87 -6.78
CA ARG A 28 -13.06 -18.56 -6.27
C ARG A 28 -12.58 -17.25 -6.88
N GLU A 29 -12.07 -16.36 -6.02
CA GLU A 29 -11.53 -15.07 -6.43
C GLU A 29 -10.09 -15.18 -6.92
N SER A 30 -9.76 -14.44 -7.96
CA SER A 30 -8.41 -14.17 -8.42
C SER A 30 -8.17 -12.66 -8.46
N LYS A 31 -6.92 -12.23 -8.20
CA LYS A 31 -6.53 -10.83 -8.30
C LYS A 31 -5.24 -10.68 -9.09
N ARG A 32 -5.16 -9.59 -9.86
CA ARG A 32 -3.96 -9.20 -10.58
C ARG A 32 -3.30 -8.04 -9.85
N PHE A 33 -2.10 -8.25 -9.33
CA PHE A 33 -1.25 -7.24 -8.73
C PHE A 33 -0.18 -6.77 -9.72
N HIS A 34 0.34 -5.56 -9.53
CA HIS A 34 1.38 -5.00 -10.37
C HIS A 34 2.76 -5.19 -9.73
N ALA A 35 3.72 -5.72 -10.49
CA ALA A 35 5.07 -6.03 -9.97
C ALA A 35 5.79 -4.80 -9.41
N ARG A 36 5.69 -3.64 -10.08
CA ARG A 36 6.33 -2.39 -9.62
C ARG A 36 5.77 -1.88 -8.29
N ASP A 37 4.48 -2.09 -8.03
CA ASP A 37 3.87 -1.75 -6.73
C ASP A 37 4.46 -2.61 -5.62
N GLY A 38 4.72 -3.88 -5.88
CA GLY A 38 5.41 -4.76 -4.95
C GLY A 38 6.83 -4.27 -4.60
N VAL A 39 7.58 -3.78 -5.60
CA VAL A 39 8.90 -3.16 -5.34
C VAL A 39 8.75 -1.89 -4.49
N GLY A 40 7.75 -1.04 -4.77
CA GLY A 40 7.45 0.14 -3.94
C GLY A 40 7.21 -0.22 -2.48
N ILE A 41 6.36 -1.23 -2.23
CA ILE A 41 6.07 -1.72 -0.88
C ILE A 41 7.35 -2.21 -0.18
N ARG A 42 8.20 -2.95 -0.86
CA ARG A 42 9.50 -3.39 -0.30
C ARG A 42 10.41 -2.22 0.05
N LEU A 43 10.45 -1.16 -0.78
CA LEU A 43 11.21 0.06 -0.46
C LEU A 43 10.71 0.72 0.84
N ALA A 44 9.38 0.80 1.02
CA ALA A 44 8.77 1.34 2.25
C ALA A 44 9.14 0.51 3.49
N LEU A 45 9.06 -0.82 3.40
CA LEU A 45 9.45 -1.72 4.48
C LEU A 45 10.94 -1.61 4.83
N LEU A 46 11.81 -1.45 3.83
CA LEU A 46 13.27 -1.35 4.01
C LEU A 46 13.71 -0.09 4.76
N VAL A 47 12.94 0.99 4.70
CA VAL A 47 13.21 2.19 5.51
C VAL A 47 12.54 2.15 6.89
N GLY A 48 11.89 1.03 7.23
CA GLY A 48 11.31 0.79 8.54
C GLY A 48 9.85 1.22 8.68
N TRP A 49 9.16 1.59 7.59
CA TRP A 49 7.72 1.87 7.66
C TRP A 49 6.92 0.58 7.84
N ARG A 50 5.88 0.65 8.66
CA ARG A 50 4.86 -0.42 8.71
C ARG A 50 4.00 -0.31 7.47
N VAL A 51 3.71 -1.44 6.82
CA VAL A 51 2.85 -1.47 5.63
C VAL A 51 1.68 -2.40 5.87
N LEU A 52 0.45 -1.88 5.69
CA LEU A 52 -0.80 -2.60 5.91
C LEU A 52 -1.65 -2.60 4.64
N PHE A 53 -2.09 -3.77 4.18
CA PHE A 53 -3.17 -3.91 3.19
C PHE A 53 -4.50 -3.96 3.93
N LEU A 54 -5.39 -3.01 3.66
CA LEU A 54 -6.65 -2.83 4.37
C LEU A 54 -7.83 -2.85 3.40
N THR A 55 -8.62 -3.93 3.39
CA THR A 55 -9.75 -4.09 2.46
C THR A 55 -11.03 -4.54 3.15
N ALA A 56 -12.16 -4.04 2.64
CA ALA A 56 -13.50 -4.48 3.06
C ALA A 56 -13.84 -5.90 2.57
N ARG A 57 -13.14 -6.41 1.56
CA ARG A 57 -13.39 -7.74 1.00
C ARG A 57 -12.56 -8.81 1.69
N GLY A 58 -13.18 -9.97 1.97
CA GLY A 58 -12.47 -11.17 2.41
C GLY A 58 -11.78 -11.82 1.19
N SER A 59 -10.44 -11.78 1.12
CA SER A 59 -9.71 -12.22 -0.07
C SER A 59 -8.42 -12.95 0.29
N ILE A 60 -8.37 -14.25 -0.02
CA ILE A 60 -7.15 -15.07 0.15
C ILE A 60 -5.98 -14.58 -0.72
N PRO A 61 -6.18 -14.20 -2.01
CA PRO A 61 -5.10 -13.61 -2.81
C PRO A 61 -4.45 -12.38 -2.18
N VAL A 62 -5.22 -11.53 -1.48
CA VAL A 62 -4.67 -10.35 -0.76
C VAL A 62 -3.74 -10.76 0.36
N LYS A 63 -4.19 -11.70 1.20
CA LYS A 63 -3.38 -12.27 2.29
C LYS A 63 -2.05 -12.84 1.74
N ASN A 64 -2.13 -13.68 0.70
CA ASN A 64 -0.97 -14.32 0.11
C ASN A 64 0.03 -13.27 -0.44
N ARG A 65 -0.49 -12.22 -1.11
CA ARG A 65 0.35 -11.13 -1.64
C ARG A 65 1.01 -10.30 -0.54
N ALA A 66 0.29 -10.00 0.53
CA ALA A 66 0.86 -9.28 1.68
C ALA A 66 1.98 -10.10 2.33
N GLN A 67 1.75 -11.39 2.58
CA GLN A 67 2.76 -12.30 3.14
C GLN A 67 4.02 -12.40 2.27
N GLU A 68 3.87 -12.54 0.95
CA GLU A 68 4.98 -12.58 0.01
C GLU A 68 5.86 -11.33 0.09
N LEU A 69 5.25 -10.16 0.27
CA LEU A 69 5.95 -8.88 0.35
C LEU A 69 6.48 -8.54 1.75
N GLY A 70 6.04 -9.26 2.79
CA GLY A 70 6.36 -8.94 4.19
C GLY A 70 5.49 -7.82 4.77
N ALA A 71 4.34 -7.51 4.15
CA ALA A 71 3.38 -6.54 4.65
C ALA A 71 2.34 -7.19 5.58
N GLU A 72 1.71 -6.38 6.43
CA GLU A 72 0.56 -6.77 7.23
C GLU A 72 -0.71 -6.73 6.36
N TRP A 73 -1.77 -7.40 6.81
CA TRP A 73 -3.06 -7.40 6.12
C TRP A 73 -4.23 -7.43 7.11
N ALA A 74 -5.30 -6.76 6.72
CA ALA A 74 -6.61 -6.82 7.35
C ALA A 74 -7.67 -6.92 6.24
N ILE A 75 -8.36 -8.04 6.18
CA ILE A 75 -9.35 -8.37 5.15
C ILE A 75 -10.73 -8.52 5.77
N GLY A 76 -11.79 -8.17 5.02
CA GLY A 76 -13.16 -8.22 5.52
C GLY A 76 -13.51 -7.07 6.49
N ILE A 77 -12.79 -5.95 6.41
CA ILE A 77 -12.94 -4.83 7.33
C ILE A 77 -13.93 -3.80 6.77
N GLY A 78 -15.18 -3.86 7.22
CA GLY A 78 -16.22 -2.94 6.77
C GLY A 78 -16.06 -1.48 7.26
N ARG A 79 -15.47 -1.28 8.43
CA ARG A 79 -15.21 0.05 9.02
C ARG A 79 -13.71 0.29 9.15
N LYS A 80 -13.09 0.67 8.02
CA LYS A 80 -11.64 0.87 7.92
C LYS A 80 -11.09 1.86 8.95
N GLU A 81 -11.81 2.94 9.22
CA GLU A 81 -11.38 3.98 10.15
C GLU A 81 -11.22 3.45 11.58
N LEU A 82 -12.19 2.70 12.08
CA LEU A 82 -12.13 2.15 13.44
C LEU A 82 -11.01 1.12 13.58
N PHE A 83 -10.87 0.24 12.58
CA PHE A 83 -9.79 -0.73 12.57
C PHE A 83 -8.41 -0.04 12.57
N LEU A 84 -8.25 0.98 11.72
CA LEU A 84 -6.98 1.68 11.61
C LEU A 84 -6.64 2.47 12.88
N GLU A 85 -7.64 3.03 13.57
CA GLU A 85 -7.45 3.66 14.87
C GLU A 85 -6.82 2.69 15.88
N GLU A 86 -7.43 1.52 16.07
CA GLU A 86 -6.92 0.48 16.97
C GLU A 86 -5.52 -0.01 16.56
N TRP A 87 -5.29 -0.20 15.26
CA TRP A 87 -4.00 -0.64 14.73
C TRP A 87 -2.88 0.37 14.95
N LEU A 88 -3.15 1.66 14.71
CA LEU A 88 -2.20 2.76 14.96
C LEU A 88 -1.94 2.96 16.45
N GLU A 89 -2.99 2.97 17.27
CA GLU A 89 -2.88 3.10 18.73
C GLU A 89 -2.06 1.99 19.34
N GLY A 90 -2.26 0.75 18.91
CA GLY A 90 -1.50 -0.42 19.37
C GLY A 90 0.00 -0.32 19.13
N MET A 91 0.43 0.53 18.19
CA MET A 91 1.84 0.80 17.87
C MET A 91 2.34 2.16 18.37
N GLY A 92 1.47 2.97 18.95
CA GLY A 92 1.80 4.33 19.36
C GLY A 92 2.07 5.29 18.17
N ILE A 93 1.52 5.00 16.98
CA ILE A 93 1.69 5.82 15.78
C ILE A 93 0.52 6.81 15.68
N PRO A 94 0.78 8.13 15.75
CA PRO A 94 -0.29 9.12 15.57
C PRO A 94 -0.73 9.18 14.09
N TRP A 95 -1.98 9.58 13.85
CA TRP A 95 -2.57 9.68 12.51
C TRP A 95 -1.76 10.55 11.53
N GLU A 96 -1.11 11.60 12.04
CA GLU A 96 -0.28 12.52 11.26
C GLU A 96 0.98 11.86 10.68
N ARG A 97 1.37 10.70 11.24
CA ARG A 97 2.53 9.90 10.80
C ARG A 97 2.14 8.70 9.96
N ALA A 98 0.86 8.62 9.58
CA ALA A 98 0.33 7.59 8.68
C ALA A 98 0.01 8.17 7.30
N ALA A 99 0.27 7.39 6.25
CA ALA A 99 -0.21 7.59 4.89
C ALA A 99 -1.30 6.57 4.57
N PHE A 100 -2.27 6.99 3.77
CA PHE A 100 -3.30 6.11 3.23
C PHE A 100 -3.45 6.35 1.73
N VAL A 101 -3.42 5.28 0.94
CA VAL A 101 -3.71 5.32 -0.49
C VAL A 101 -5.08 4.72 -0.72
N GLY A 102 -5.99 5.51 -1.29
CA GLY A 102 -7.39 5.13 -1.52
C GLY A 102 -7.90 5.55 -2.89
N ASP A 103 -9.08 5.04 -3.25
CA ASP A 103 -9.72 5.29 -4.55
C ASP A 103 -11.21 5.63 -4.46
N ASP A 104 -11.93 5.23 -3.40
CA ASP A 104 -13.39 5.31 -3.37
C ASP A 104 -13.92 5.83 -2.01
N LEU A 105 -15.22 6.06 -1.95
CA LEU A 105 -15.95 6.67 -0.83
C LEU A 105 -15.69 5.99 0.52
N GLN A 106 -15.51 4.67 0.51
CA GLN A 106 -15.21 3.90 1.72
C GLN A 106 -13.88 4.29 2.40
N ASP A 107 -13.00 5.00 1.68
CA ASP A 107 -11.68 5.43 2.16
C ASP A 107 -11.71 6.83 2.78
N LEU A 108 -12.75 7.62 2.50
CA LEU A 108 -12.82 9.02 2.89
C LEU A 108 -12.65 9.26 4.39
N ALA A 109 -13.24 8.42 5.23
CA ALA A 109 -13.17 8.59 6.68
C ALA A 109 -11.72 8.49 7.17
N VAL A 110 -10.95 7.54 6.62
CA VAL A 110 -9.53 7.37 6.90
C VAL A 110 -8.71 8.51 6.30
N MET A 111 -8.95 8.83 5.02
CA MET A 111 -8.16 9.84 4.30
C MET A 111 -8.26 11.24 4.91
N ARG A 112 -9.37 11.56 5.58
CA ARG A 112 -9.54 12.83 6.30
C ARG A 112 -8.76 12.92 7.62
N ARG A 113 -8.30 11.79 8.16
CA ARG A 113 -7.59 11.72 9.45
C ARG A 113 -6.10 11.56 9.30
N VAL A 114 -5.64 10.79 8.31
CA VAL A 114 -4.20 10.54 8.12
C VAL A 114 -3.43 11.80 7.74
N GLY A 115 -2.17 11.87 8.14
CA GLY A 115 -1.29 12.97 7.77
C GLY A 115 -0.98 13.04 6.27
N TRP A 116 -1.05 11.91 5.55
CA TRP A 116 -0.66 11.79 4.15
C TRP A 116 -1.72 11.03 3.34
N PRO A 117 -2.89 11.66 3.07
CA PRO A 117 -3.90 11.07 2.18
C PRO A 117 -3.44 11.15 0.71
N ILE A 118 -3.53 10.03 0.00
CA ILE A 118 -3.13 9.89 -1.40
C ILE A 118 -4.27 9.23 -2.17
N ALA A 119 -4.65 9.81 -3.31
CA ALA A 119 -5.63 9.24 -4.23
C ALA A 119 -4.92 8.70 -5.48
N VAL A 120 -5.40 7.58 -6.01
CA VAL A 120 -4.97 7.10 -7.32
C VAL A 120 -5.59 7.93 -8.45
N ALA A 121 -4.97 7.93 -9.65
CA ALA A 121 -5.39 8.76 -10.78
C ALA A 121 -6.84 8.55 -11.19
N ASP A 122 -7.34 7.33 -11.09
CA ASP A 122 -8.70 6.89 -11.44
C ASP A 122 -9.65 6.79 -10.22
N GLY A 123 -9.22 7.27 -9.04
CA GLY A 123 -10.08 7.40 -7.87
C GLY A 123 -11.22 8.40 -8.08
N VAL A 124 -12.27 8.31 -7.27
CA VAL A 124 -13.43 9.22 -7.35
C VAL A 124 -13.05 10.64 -6.91
N ASP A 125 -13.82 11.63 -7.35
CA ASP A 125 -13.52 13.04 -7.10
C ASP A 125 -13.48 13.39 -5.60
N GLU A 126 -14.28 12.74 -4.79
CA GLU A 126 -14.36 12.94 -3.35
C GLU A 126 -13.05 12.58 -2.64
N VAL A 127 -12.39 11.47 -3.01
CA VAL A 127 -11.09 11.12 -2.42
C VAL A 127 -9.97 11.99 -2.96
N LYS A 128 -10.05 12.40 -4.23
CA LYS A 128 -9.10 13.35 -4.82
C LYS A 128 -9.16 14.72 -4.15
N ALA A 129 -10.36 15.17 -3.75
CA ALA A 129 -10.55 16.45 -3.10
C ALA A 129 -9.86 16.57 -1.74
N VAL A 130 -9.63 15.47 -1.04
CA VAL A 130 -8.96 15.44 0.27
C VAL A 130 -7.50 15.01 0.20
N ALA A 131 -7.03 14.55 -0.96
CA ALA A 131 -5.69 14.02 -1.15
C ALA A 131 -4.61 15.10 -1.17
N LYS A 132 -3.46 14.81 -0.57
CA LYS A 132 -2.22 15.61 -0.70
C LYS A 132 -1.43 15.27 -1.97
N LEU A 133 -1.64 14.09 -2.50
CA LEU A 133 -1.13 13.62 -3.79
C LEU A 133 -2.25 12.91 -4.53
N ILE A 134 -2.43 13.23 -5.80
CA ILE A 134 -3.15 12.42 -6.77
C ILE A 134 -2.10 11.83 -7.68
N THR A 135 -2.02 10.49 -7.76
CA THR A 135 -1.02 9.84 -8.61
C THR A 135 -1.30 10.08 -10.09
N THR A 136 -0.29 10.02 -10.93
CA THR A 136 -0.47 10.07 -12.40
C THR A 136 -0.87 8.71 -12.95
N ARG A 137 -0.57 7.64 -12.20
CA ARG A 137 -0.88 6.25 -12.56
C ARG A 137 -2.18 5.80 -11.90
N PRO A 138 -3.03 5.05 -12.62
CA PRO A 138 -4.23 4.45 -12.05
C PRO A 138 -3.90 3.27 -11.13
N GLY A 139 -4.87 2.86 -10.32
CA GLY A 139 -4.77 1.70 -9.45
C GLY A 139 -4.40 0.43 -10.20
N GLY A 140 -3.61 -0.43 -9.56
CA GLY A 140 -3.11 -1.68 -10.15
C GLY A 140 -2.15 -1.50 -11.33
N ARG A 141 -1.64 -0.28 -11.55
CA ARG A 141 -0.74 0.01 -12.68
C ARG A 141 0.48 0.84 -12.30
N GLY A 142 0.90 0.75 -11.06
CA GLY A 142 2.08 1.43 -10.54
C GLY A 142 1.77 2.68 -9.71
N ALA A 143 0.51 2.92 -9.35
CA ALA A 143 0.11 4.04 -8.49
C ALA A 143 0.74 3.96 -7.10
N VAL A 144 0.77 2.76 -6.50
CA VAL A 144 1.39 2.56 -5.19
C VAL A 144 2.90 2.79 -5.25
N ARG A 145 3.57 2.35 -6.33
CA ARG A 145 4.98 2.65 -6.54
C ARG A 145 5.24 4.16 -6.58
N GLU A 146 4.44 4.91 -7.33
CA GLU A 146 4.52 6.37 -7.42
C GLU A 146 4.31 7.04 -6.06
N ALA A 147 3.27 6.61 -5.33
CA ALA A 147 2.96 7.12 -4.00
C ALA A 147 4.12 6.92 -3.02
N VAL A 148 4.70 5.72 -2.99
CA VAL A 148 5.85 5.40 -2.12
C VAL A 148 7.06 6.25 -2.49
N GLU A 149 7.38 6.38 -3.77
CA GLU A 149 8.51 7.21 -4.22
C GLU A 149 8.33 8.67 -3.81
N TRP A 150 7.13 9.22 -3.97
CA TRP A 150 6.81 10.57 -3.53
C TRP A 150 6.97 10.76 -2.01
N LEU A 151 6.52 9.77 -1.21
CA LEU A 151 6.68 9.81 0.25
C LEU A 151 8.15 9.70 0.66
N LEU A 152 8.92 8.82 0.02
CA LEU A 152 10.36 8.65 0.26
C LEU A 152 11.16 9.90 -0.08
N ASP A 153 10.82 10.58 -1.19
CA ASP A 153 11.46 11.84 -1.58
C ASP A 153 11.21 12.94 -0.52
N ARG A 154 9.99 13.04 0.00
CA ARG A 154 9.63 13.99 1.06
C ARG A 154 10.29 13.68 2.40
N ALA A 155 10.52 12.41 2.67
CA ALA A 155 11.24 11.96 3.86
C ALA A 155 12.77 12.05 3.73
N GLY A 156 13.30 12.29 2.51
CA GLY A 156 14.74 12.25 2.22
C GLY A 156 15.33 10.83 2.32
N LEU A 157 14.50 9.79 2.14
CA LEU A 157 14.87 8.39 2.34
C LEU A 157 15.00 7.58 1.04
N ARG A 158 14.77 8.19 -0.13
CA ARG A 158 14.73 7.47 -1.40
C ARG A 158 16.05 6.76 -1.74
N GLU A 159 17.16 7.46 -1.63
CA GLU A 159 18.49 6.89 -1.92
C GLU A 159 18.81 5.74 -0.96
N GLU A 160 18.49 5.91 0.31
CA GLU A 160 18.67 4.86 1.32
C GLU A 160 17.83 3.62 1.03
N ALA A 161 16.55 3.80 0.69
CA ALA A 161 15.64 2.72 0.33
C ALA A 161 16.17 1.92 -0.87
N VAL A 162 16.61 2.61 -1.93
CA VAL A 162 17.16 1.99 -3.15
C VAL A 162 18.46 1.25 -2.82
N ARG A 163 19.36 1.87 -2.06
CA ARG A 163 20.62 1.24 -1.65
C ARG A 163 20.37 -0.05 -0.87
N ARG A 164 19.45 -0.04 0.09
CA ARG A 164 19.10 -1.24 0.88
C ARG A 164 18.45 -2.31 0.01
N PHE A 165 17.61 -1.93 -0.95
CA PHE A 165 16.98 -2.85 -1.88
C PHE A 165 18.01 -3.59 -2.73
N LEU A 166 18.95 -2.86 -3.34
CA LEU A 166 20.01 -3.45 -4.17
C LEU A 166 20.93 -4.37 -3.36
N ALA A 167 21.28 -4.00 -2.13
CA ALA A 167 22.10 -4.83 -1.26
C ALA A 167 21.43 -6.17 -0.88
N GLN A 168 20.09 -6.26 -0.88
CA GLN A 168 19.39 -7.53 -0.68
C GLN A 168 19.42 -8.42 -1.93
N GLU A 169 19.40 -7.84 -3.13
CA GLU A 169 19.47 -8.60 -4.38
C GLU A 169 20.86 -9.20 -4.63
N ASP A 170 21.93 -8.50 -4.24
CA ASP A 170 23.30 -9.00 -4.32
C ASP A 170 23.55 -10.23 -3.44
N GLY A 171 22.70 -10.47 -2.43
CA GLY A 171 22.73 -11.65 -1.56
C GLY A 171 22.06 -12.91 -2.15
N PHE A 172 21.36 -12.80 -3.27
CA PHE A 172 20.74 -13.95 -3.94
C PHE A 172 21.79 -14.65 -4.82
N SER A 173 22.40 -15.72 -4.31
CA SER A 173 23.17 -16.64 -5.16
C SER A 173 22.23 -17.31 -6.14
N VAL A 174 22.49 -17.12 -7.45
CA VAL A 174 21.83 -17.86 -8.51
C VAL A 174 22.08 -19.35 -8.27
N GLY A 175 21.04 -20.10 -7.89
CA GLY A 175 21.11 -21.55 -7.86
C GLY A 175 21.52 -22.04 -9.26
N LYS A 176 22.68 -22.68 -9.37
CA LYS A 176 23.06 -23.31 -10.62
C LYS A 176 22.02 -24.39 -10.94
N PRO A 177 21.51 -24.46 -12.17
CA PRO A 177 20.69 -25.62 -12.57
C PRO A 177 21.48 -26.90 -12.32
N GLU A 178 20.88 -27.82 -11.58
CA GLU A 178 21.43 -29.18 -11.46
C GLU A 178 21.56 -29.76 -12.85
N GLN A 179 22.75 -30.29 -13.16
CA GLN A 179 23.06 -31.00 -14.42
C GLN A 179 22.47 -32.39 -14.41
#